data_44f192647ec16f2db748aa955cd45a01
#
_entry.id   44f192647ec16f2db748aa955cd45a01
#
_cell.length_a   1.000
_cell.length_b   1.000
_cell.length_c   1.000
_cell.angle_alpha   90.00
_cell.angle_beta   90.00
_cell.angle_gamma   90.00
#
_symmetry.space_group_name_H-M   'P 1'
#
loop_
_entity.id
_entity.type
_entity.pdbx_description
1 polymer ?
#
loop_
_entity_poly.entity_id
_entity_poly.type
_entity_poly.pdbx_seq_one_letter_code
_entity_poly.pdbx_strand_id
1 'polypeptide(L)'
;MILFITLSLQSLSDPYGCGVTIPIEVCRNPSGTQNNTGSNTNNNSYSPTYYGAIAINEKTGNWATAYNYTDKKSAKKSVEERCQGNCKVIQMSPSECGAFAYSKVDGISAYEATGFWWTGQATQQELLKKAEDRALTKCKNKNGKSCKIETSICSYMK
;
A
#
# COMPACT_ATOMS: atom_id res chain seq x y z
N MET A 1 -49.99 -5.03 1.09
CA MET A 1 -49.26 -3.81 1.46
C MET A 1 -47.86 -4.28 1.91
N ILE A 2 -46.89 -4.27 0.99
CA ILE A 2 -45.56 -4.80 1.21
C ILE A 2 -44.65 -3.60 1.53
N LEU A 3 -44.13 -3.58 2.74
CA LEU A 3 -43.25 -2.53 3.24
C LEU A 3 -41.81 -2.80 2.75
N PHE A 4 -41.35 -2.07 1.75
CA PHE A 4 -39.93 -2.07 1.33
C PHE A 4 -39.10 -1.30 2.35
N ILE A 5 -38.35 -2.03 3.18
CA ILE A 5 -37.32 -1.44 4.02
C ILE A 5 -36.08 -1.25 3.15
N THR A 6 -35.87 -0.02 2.68
CA THR A 6 -34.61 0.37 2.06
C THR A 6 -33.56 0.48 3.15
N LEU A 7 -32.70 -0.53 3.29
CA LEU A 7 -31.44 -0.38 4.05
C LEU A 7 -30.56 0.59 3.28
N SER A 8 -30.47 1.82 3.74
CA SER A 8 -29.40 2.74 3.34
C SER A 8 -28.08 2.21 3.91
N LEU A 9 -27.23 1.68 3.03
CA LEU A 9 -25.82 1.49 3.34
C LEU A 9 -25.23 2.87 3.57
N GLN A 10 -25.13 3.28 4.83
CA GLN A 10 -24.25 4.36 5.23
C GLN A 10 -22.84 3.84 5.02
N SER A 11 -22.17 4.34 3.97
CA SER A 11 -20.72 4.21 3.83
C SER A 11 -20.11 4.86 5.08
N LEU A 12 -19.56 4.06 5.98
CA LEU A 12 -18.68 4.54 7.01
C LEU A 12 -17.51 5.21 6.30
N SER A 13 -17.55 6.54 6.22
CA SER A 13 -16.43 7.33 5.80
C SER A 13 -15.34 7.15 6.85
N ASP A 14 -14.34 6.35 6.53
CA ASP A 14 -13.14 6.16 7.33
C ASP A 14 -12.40 7.50 7.40
N PRO A 15 -12.32 8.17 8.57
CA PRO A 15 -11.71 9.50 8.69
C PRO A 15 -10.20 9.50 8.43
N TYR A 16 -9.58 8.32 8.23
CA TYR A 16 -8.16 8.15 7.92
C TYR A 16 -7.91 7.19 6.77
N GLY A 17 -8.90 6.99 5.92
CA GLY A 17 -8.89 6.03 4.81
C GLY A 17 -7.88 6.34 3.73
N CYS A 18 -6.66 5.89 3.90
CA CYS A 18 -5.64 5.86 2.85
C CYS A 18 -5.87 4.74 1.83
N GLY A 19 -7.11 4.41 1.52
CA GLY A 19 -7.44 3.28 0.66
C GLY A 19 -8.34 3.57 -0.54
N VAL A 20 -9.05 4.69 -0.59
CA VAL A 20 -9.95 5.02 -1.72
C VAL A 20 -10.06 6.54 -1.86
N THR A 21 -9.44 7.11 -2.88
CA THR A 21 -9.66 8.48 -3.39
C THR A 21 -9.60 9.65 -2.40
N ILE A 22 -8.55 9.75 -1.57
CA ILE A 22 -8.32 10.94 -0.75
C ILE A 22 -6.97 11.58 -1.11
N PRO A 23 -6.87 12.93 -1.15
CA PRO A 23 -5.63 13.63 -1.44
C PRO A 23 -4.51 13.25 -0.48
N ILE A 24 -3.31 13.11 -1.03
CA ILE A 24 -2.05 12.65 -0.44
C ILE A 24 -1.71 13.24 0.94
N GLU A 25 -2.29 14.38 1.32
CA GLU A 25 -1.96 15.08 2.56
C GLU A 25 -2.48 14.41 3.85
N VAL A 26 -3.53 13.59 3.75
CA VAL A 26 -4.16 12.95 4.93
C VAL A 26 -3.43 11.67 5.37
N CYS A 27 -2.61 11.09 4.50
CA CYS A 27 -1.80 9.90 4.82
C CYS A 27 -0.44 10.25 5.42
N ARG A 28 -0.14 11.52 5.65
CA ARG A 28 1.04 11.97 6.37
C ARG A 28 0.89 11.62 7.84
N ASN A 29 1.90 10.96 8.39
CA ASN A 29 1.98 10.57 9.78
C ASN A 29 1.50 11.70 10.73
N PRO A 30 0.37 11.53 11.45
CA PRO A 30 -0.15 12.56 12.36
C PRO A 30 0.72 12.78 13.62
N SER A 31 1.74 11.96 13.83
CA SER A 31 2.62 12.03 15.01
C SER A 31 4.00 12.63 14.72
N GLY A 32 4.16 13.30 13.60
CA GLY A 32 5.41 14.00 13.29
C GLY A 32 5.53 15.32 14.06
N THR A 33 5.71 15.29 15.37
CA THR A 33 6.21 16.44 16.12
C THR A 33 7.61 16.76 15.62
N GLN A 34 7.71 17.75 14.74
CA GLN A 34 9.00 18.34 14.36
C GLN A 34 9.54 19.10 15.58
N ASN A 35 10.31 18.47 16.41
CA ASN A 35 11.21 19.16 17.31
C ASN A 35 12.41 19.68 16.51
N ASN A 36 12.26 20.84 15.89
CA ASN A 36 13.34 21.66 15.41
C ASN A 36 14.04 22.31 16.61
N THR A 37 15.08 21.69 17.10
CA THR A 37 16.05 22.39 17.94
C THR A 37 17.45 21.90 17.57
N GLY A 38 18.23 22.75 16.90
CA GLY A 38 19.65 22.48 16.67
C GLY A 38 20.11 22.91 15.29
N SER A 39 20.34 24.22 15.15
CA SER A 39 21.15 24.80 14.08
C SER A 39 22.55 24.16 14.07
N ASN A 40 22.85 23.36 13.03
CA ASN A 40 24.21 23.11 12.62
C ASN A 40 24.26 22.96 11.11
N THR A 41 24.78 23.99 10.45
CA THR A 41 24.95 24.11 8.99
C THR A 41 26.02 23.17 8.49
N ASN A 42 25.70 21.90 8.33
CA ASN A 42 26.41 21.02 7.42
C ASN A 42 25.40 20.65 6.31
N ASN A 43 25.62 21.18 5.12
CA ASN A 43 24.86 20.94 3.89
C ASN A 43 25.03 19.49 3.39
N ASN A 44 24.76 18.49 4.24
CA ASN A 44 24.46 17.16 3.80
C ASN A 44 22.96 17.14 3.54
N SER A 45 22.58 17.25 2.27
CA SER A 45 21.21 17.05 1.80
C SER A 45 20.78 15.61 2.12
N TYR A 46 20.32 15.39 3.34
CA TYR A 46 19.82 14.10 3.79
C TYR A 46 18.42 13.91 3.20
N SER A 47 18.36 13.19 2.11
CA SER A 47 17.05 12.80 1.57
C SER A 47 16.36 11.86 2.56
N PRO A 48 15.17 12.20 3.04
CA PRO A 48 14.47 11.35 4.00
C PRO A 48 14.22 9.97 3.41
N THR A 49 14.46 8.95 4.21
CA THR A 49 14.23 7.55 3.87
C THR A 49 12.80 7.18 4.20
N TYR A 50 12.04 6.71 3.23
CA TYR A 50 10.65 6.32 3.41
C TYR A 50 10.44 4.82 3.27
N TYR A 51 9.51 4.31 4.08
CA TYR A 51 9.09 2.91 4.13
C TYR A 51 7.61 2.80 3.80
N GLY A 52 7.23 1.64 3.30
CA GLY A 52 5.85 1.30 3.03
C GLY A 52 5.48 -0.08 3.56
N ALA A 53 4.21 -0.40 3.55
CA ALA A 53 3.71 -1.72 3.85
C ALA A 53 2.39 -1.98 3.11
N ILE A 54 2.14 -3.24 2.78
CA ILE A 54 0.86 -3.73 2.30
C ILE A 54 0.43 -4.88 3.22
N ALA A 55 -0.77 -4.83 3.76
CA ALA A 55 -1.40 -5.97 4.44
C ALA A 55 -2.44 -6.58 3.51
N ILE A 56 -2.48 -7.90 3.43
CA ILE A 56 -3.31 -8.65 2.49
C ILE A 56 -3.98 -9.81 3.22
N ASN A 57 -5.31 -9.87 3.14
CA ASN A 57 -6.05 -11.06 3.49
C ASN A 57 -6.19 -11.93 2.23
N GLU A 58 -5.37 -12.97 2.12
CA GLU A 58 -5.32 -13.84 0.94
C GLU A 58 -6.62 -14.61 0.68
N LYS A 59 -7.47 -14.77 1.70
CA LYS A 59 -8.76 -15.49 1.56
C LYS A 59 -9.88 -14.60 1.05
N THR A 60 -9.93 -13.36 1.50
CA THR A 60 -11.02 -12.43 1.16
C THR A 60 -10.65 -11.42 0.09
N GLY A 61 -9.36 -11.24 -0.18
CA GLY A 61 -8.84 -10.20 -1.06
C GLY A 61 -8.81 -8.81 -0.41
N ASN A 62 -9.18 -8.69 0.88
CA ASN A 62 -9.08 -7.41 1.60
C ASN A 62 -7.62 -6.99 1.75
N TRP A 63 -7.38 -5.71 1.68
CA TRP A 63 -6.04 -5.16 1.79
C TRP A 63 -6.01 -3.79 2.48
N ALA A 64 -4.84 -3.40 2.97
CA ALA A 64 -4.54 -2.05 3.44
C ALA A 64 -3.11 -1.67 3.04
N THR A 65 -2.86 -0.40 2.82
CA THR A 65 -1.54 0.12 2.41
C THR A 65 -1.07 1.25 3.31
N ALA A 66 0.25 1.38 3.45
CA ALA A 66 0.91 2.50 4.10
C ALA A 66 2.16 2.88 3.30
N TYR A 67 2.41 4.17 3.14
CA TYR A 67 3.57 4.72 2.45
C TYR A 67 4.00 6.07 3.08
N ASN A 68 5.17 6.55 2.72
CA ASN A 68 5.75 7.79 3.26
C ASN A 68 6.02 7.75 4.78
N TYR A 69 6.17 6.57 5.37
CA TYR A 69 6.56 6.43 6.77
C TYR A 69 8.07 6.52 6.92
N THR A 70 8.54 7.19 7.97
CA THR A 70 9.97 7.33 8.26
C THR A 70 10.55 6.11 8.97
N ASP A 71 9.72 5.18 9.42
CA ASP A 71 10.15 3.91 10.00
C ASP A 71 9.24 2.74 9.62
N LYS A 72 9.85 1.55 9.52
CA LYS A 72 9.19 0.31 9.12
C LYS A 72 8.11 -0.14 10.09
N LYS A 73 8.32 0.08 11.38
CA LYS A 73 7.42 -0.42 12.44
C LYS A 73 6.10 0.32 12.41
N SER A 74 6.14 1.63 12.22
CA SER A 74 4.94 2.47 12.08
C SER A 74 4.17 2.14 10.79
N ALA A 75 4.86 1.96 9.66
CA ALA A 75 4.23 1.52 8.42
C ALA A 75 3.51 0.16 8.59
N LYS A 76 4.17 -0.82 9.22
CA LYS A 76 3.61 -2.12 9.52
C LYS A 76 2.37 -2.00 10.41
N LYS A 77 2.48 -1.32 11.54
CA LYS A 77 1.38 -1.13 12.51
C LYS A 77 0.16 -0.50 11.84
N SER A 78 0.38 0.52 11.00
CA SER A 78 -0.70 1.21 10.28
C SER A 78 -1.52 0.28 9.37
N VAL A 79 -0.90 -0.66 8.69
CA VAL A 79 -1.64 -1.61 7.84
C VAL A 79 -2.27 -2.75 8.63
N GLU A 80 -1.63 -3.19 9.73
CA GLU A 80 -2.20 -4.21 10.63
C GLU A 80 -3.51 -3.75 11.26
N GLU A 81 -3.58 -2.48 11.68
CA GLU A 81 -4.77 -1.89 12.30
C GLU A 81 -5.93 -1.70 11.30
N ARG A 82 -5.64 -1.55 10.02
CA ARG A 82 -6.64 -1.27 8.98
C ARG A 82 -7.06 -2.49 8.18
N CYS A 83 -6.25 -3.53 8.13
CA CYS A 83 -6.59 -4.73 7.39
C CYS A 83 -7.55 -5.62 8.18
N GLN A 84 -8.68 -5.95 7.57
CA GLN A 84 -9.70 -6.78 8.21
C GLN A 84 -9.40 -8.27 8.12
N GLY A 85 -9.48 -8.96 9.27
CA GLY A 85 -9.26 -10.40 9.39
C GLY A 85 -7.79 -10.79 9.53
N ASN A 86 -7.44 -12.00 9.14
CA ASN A 86 -6.08 -12.51 9.23
C ASN A 86 -5.24 -12.06 8.03
N CYS A 87 -4.54 -10.95 8.18
CA CYS A 87 -3.77 -10.34 7.12
C CYS A 87 -2.28 -10.64 7.22
N LYS A 88 -1.69 -10.99 6.09
CA LYS A 88 -0.24 -11.09 5.92
C LYS A 88 0.31 -9.71 5.61
N VAL A 89 1.28 -9.25 6.39
CA VAL A 89 1.93 -7.97 6.19
C VAL A 89 3.23 -8.15 5.40
N ILE A 90 3.37 -7.31 4.37
CA ILE A 90 4.55 -7.22 3.52
C ILE A 90 5.11 -5.82 3.69
N GLN A 91 6.32 -5.73 4.22
CA GLN A 91 7.02 -4.46 4.41
C GLN A 91 7.85 -4.14 3.17
N MET A 92 7.84 -2.89 2.76
CA MET A 92 8.65 -2.39 1.66
C MET A 92 9.82 -1.57 2.18
N SER A 93 10.98 -1.83 1.61
CA SER A 93 12.20 -1.07 1.83
C SER A 93 12.16 0.27 1.10
N PRO A 94 13.05 1.21 1.41
CA PRO A 94 13.15 2.46 0.67
C PRO A 94 13.34 2.23 -0.83
N SER A 95 12.68 3.05 -1.64
CA SER A 95 12.72 2.97 -3.11
C SER A 95 12.17 1.66 -3.69
N GLU A 96 11.33 0.97 -2.94
CA GLU A 96 10.65 -0.25 -3.36
C GLU A 96 9.19 0.05 -3.71
N CYS A 97 8.69 -0.54 -4.80
CA CYS A 97 7.28 -0.53 -5.17
C CYS A 97 6.72 -1.95 -5.09
N GLY A 98 5.48 -2.08 -4.67
CA GLY A 98 4.81 -3.36 -4.57
C GLY A 98 3.41 -3.31 -5.16
N ALA A 99 2.94 -4.44 -5.68
CA ALA A 99 1.60 -4.60 -6.20
C ALA A 99 0.96 -5.90 -5.72
N PHE A 100 -0.33 -5.85 -5.46
CA PHE A 100 -1.15 -6.98 -5.09
C PHE A 100 -2.21 -7.25 -6.15
N ALA A 101 -2.20 -8.46 -6.69
CA ALA A 101 -3.19 -8.96 -7.63
C ALA A 101 -4.08 -10.02 -6.96
N TYR A 102 -5.37 -9.99 -7.25
CA TYR A 102 -6.35 -10.92 -6.73
C TYR A 102 -7.33 -11.38 -7.80
N SER A 103 -7.66 -12.69 -7.80
CA SER A 103 -8.76 -13.26 -8.56
C SER A 103 -9.90 -13.59 -7.60
N LYS A 104 -10.93 -12.75 -7.58
CA LYS A 104 -12.07 -12.91 -6.69
C LYS A 104 -12.85 -14.22 -6.95
N VAL A 105 -12.88 -14.65 -8.21
CA VAL A 105 -13.61 -15.86 -8.62
C VAL A 105 -12.94 -17.11 -8.06
N ASP A 106 -11.61 -17.15 -8.07
CA ASP A 106 -10.82 -18.33 -7.69
C ASP A 106 -10.23 -18.23 -6.29
N GLY A 107 -10.34 -17.07 -5.63
CA GLY A 107 -9.70 -16.81 -4.34
C GLY A 107 -8.16 -16.83 -4.40
N ILE A 108 -7.60 -16.55 -5.57
CA ILE A 108 -6.15 -16.62 -5.81
C ILE A 108 -5.53 -15.24 -5.67
N SER A 109 -4.48 -15.17 -4.88
CA SER A 109 -3.72 -13.96 -4.61
C SER A 109 -2.27 -14.06 -5.06
N ALA A 110 -1.70 -12.94 -5.46
CA ALA A 110 -0.29 -12.78 -5.73
C ALA A 110 0.20 -11.39 -5.33
N TYR A 111 1.38 -11.35 -4.79
CA TYR A 111 2.12 -10.13 -4.50
C TYR A 111 3.48 -10.19 -5.17
N GLU A 112 3.91 -9.05 -5.70
CA GLU A 112 5.26 -8.83 -6.21
C GLU A 112 5.76 -7.44 -5.85
N ALA A 113 7.07 -7.34 -5.66
CA ALA A 113 7.75 -6.08 -5.43
C ALA A 113 8.89 -5.87 -6.43
N THR A 114 9.21 -4.61 -6.67
CA THR A 114 10.35 -4.19 -7.48
C THR A 114 11.08 -3.08 -6.75
N GLY A 115 12.41 -3.17 -6.69
CA GLY A 115 13.24 -2.14 -6.08
C GLY A 115 14.16 -1.49 -7.11
N PHE A 116 14.64 -0.31 -6.79
CA PHE A 116 15.59 0.45 -7.61
C PHE A 116 16.86 -0.34 -7.93
N TRP A 117 17.28 -1.23 -7.03
CA TRP A 117 18.47 -2.08 -7.17
C TRP A 117 18.45 -3.01 -8.39
N TRP A 118 17.25 -3.28 -8.94
CA TRP A 118 17.05 -4.22 -10.06
C TRP A 118 17.03 -3.53 -11.44
N THR A 119 16.92 -2.22 -11.50
CA THR A 119 16.56 -1.52 -12.74
C THR A 119 17.45 -0.34 -13.10
N GLY A 120 18.49 -0.07 -12.31
CA GLY A 120 19.35 1.11 -12.56
C GLY A 120 18.62 2.43 -12.30
N GLN A 121 18.38 3.23 -13.34
CA GLN A 121 17.74 4.56 -13.23
C GLN A 121 16.24 4.55 -13.53
N ALA A 122 15.51 3.48 -13.19
CA ALA A 122 14.07 3.42 -13.43
C ALA A 122 13.31 4.47 -12.62
N THR A 123 12.32 5.08 -13.24
CA THR A 123 11.38 5.98 -12.58
C THR A 123 10.48 5.19 -11.62
N GLN A 124 9.91 5.88 -10.63
CA GLN A 124 8.92 5.30 -9.72
C GLN A 124 7.74 4.66 -10.46
N GLN A 125 7.28 5.31 -11.53
CA GLN A 125 6.16 4.82 -12.34
C GLN A 125 6.51 3.52 -13.09
N GLU A 126 7.72 3.39 -13.60
CA GLU A 126 8.20 2.16 -14.24
C GLU A 126 8.33 1.02 -13.24
N LEU A 127 8.83 1.30 -12.03
CA LEU A 127 8.90 0.31 -10.95
C LEU A 127 7.51 -0.18 -10.54
N LEU A 128 6.56 0.74 -10.40
CA LEU A 128 5.18 0.42 -10.04
C LEU A 128 4.53 -0.46 -11.10
N LYS A 129 4.62 -0.06 -12.36
CA LYS A 129 4.12 -0.84 -13.50
C LYS A 129 4.73 -2.23 -13.56
N LYS A 130 6.03 -2.35 -13.35
CA LYS A 130 6.72 -3.64 -13.33
C LYS A 130 6.26 -4.53 -12.18
N ALA A 131 5.98 -3.96 -11.00
CA ALA A 131 5.41 -4.71 -9.88
C ALA A 131 4.01 -5.23 -10.22
N GLU A 132 3.17 -4.40 -10.85
CA GLU A 132 1.83 -4.76 -11.30
C GLU A 132 1.86 -5.91 -12.33
N ASP A 133 2.67 -5.78 -13.38
CA ASP A 133 2.80 -6.79 -14.43
C ASP A 133 3.27 -8.14 -13.85
N ARG A 134 4.20 -8.12 -12.91
CA ARG A 134 4.67 -9.32 -12.20
C ARG A 134 3.59 -9.94 -11.30
N ALA A 135 2.88 -9.12 -10.53
CA ALA A 135 1.80 -9.59 -9.67
C ALA A 135 0.67 -10.24 -10.49
N LEU A 136 0.27 -9.63 -11.62
CA LEU A 136 -0.71 -10.20 -12.54
C LEU A 136 -0.22 -11.51 -13.15
N THR A 137 1.02 -11.57 -13.61
CA THR A 137 1.62 -12.78 -14.17
C THR A 137 1.64 -13.91 -13.14
N LYS A 138 2.06 -13.61 -11.92
CA LYS A 138 2.11 -14.59 -10.83
C LYS A 138 0.72 -15.08 -10.41
N CYS A 139 -0.28 -14.20 -10.39
CA CYS A 139 -1.66 -14.58 -10.13
C CYS A 139 -2.21 -15.52 -11.21
N LYS A 140 -1.95 -15.23 -12.48
CA LYS A 140 -2.33 -16.08 -13.62
C LYS A 140 -1.62 -17.44 -13.58
N ASN A 141 -0.31 -17.47 -13.26
CA ASN A 141 0.47 -18.69 -13.13
C ASN A 141 -0.01 -19.59 -11.99
N LYS A 142 -0.72 -19.03 -11.00
CA LYS A 142 -1.42 -19.79 -9.95
C LYS A 142 -2.83 -20.25 -10.38
N ASN A 143 -3.16 -20.17 -11.67
CA ASN A 143 -4.47 -20.48 -12.25
C ASN A 143 -5.61 -19.49 -11.91
N GLY A 144 -5.29 -18.25 -11.56
CA GLY A 144 -6.28 -17.19 -11.40
C GLY A 144 -6.85 -16.78 -12.76
N LYS A 145 -8.16 -16.97 -12.97
CA LYS A 145 -8.84 -16.70 -14.25
C LYS A 145 -9.16 -15.21 -14.46
N SER A 146 -9.39 -14.48 -13.39
CA SER A 146 -9.83 -13.08 -13.42
C SER A 146 -8.96 -12.19 -12.55
N CYS A 147 -7.64 -12.35 -12.65
CA CYS A 147 -6.68 -11.56 -11.87
C CYS A 147 -6.75 -10.08 -12.22
N LYS A 148 -6.90 -9.24 -11.19
CA LYS A 148 -6.85 -7.78 -11.28
C LYS A 148 -5.87 -7.23 -10.24
N ILE A 149 -5.29 -6.07 -10.53
CA ILE A 149 -4.56 -5.33 -9.50
C ILE A 149 -5.58 -4.71 -8.55
N GLU A 150 -5.48 -5.04 -7.29
CA GLU A 150 -6.30 -4.48 -6.21
C GLU A 150 -5.64 -3.25 -5.60
N THR A 151 -4.31 -3.27 -5.51
CA THR A 151 -3.53 -2.11 -5.07
C THR A 151 -2.09 -2.20 -5.55
N SER A 152 -1.48 -1.03 -5.75
CA SER A 152 -0.05 -0.89 -5.99
C SER A 152 0.45 0.41 -5.35
N ILE A 153 1.59 0.33 -4.67
CA ILE A 153 2.21 1.48 -4.01
C ILE A 153 3.72 1.40 -4.08
N CYS A 154 4.38 2.55 -3.89
CA CYS A 154 5.80 2.60 -3.57
C CYS A 154 5.99 3.03 -2.11
N SER A 155 7.14 2.72 -1.52
CA SER A 155 7.50 3.13 -0.15
C SER A 155 7.47 4.66 0.01
N TYR A 156 7.74 5.38 -1.08
CA TYR A 156 7.60 6.82 -1.21
C TYR A 156 6.66 7.14 -2.38
N MET A 157 5.63 7.92 -2.13
CA MET A 157 4.70 8.45 -3.14
C MET A 157 4.71 9.97 -3.06
N LYS A 158 4.93 10.63 -4.22
CA LYS A 158 4.80 12.09 -4.37
C LYS A 158 3.37 12.49 -4.62
#